data_2d698389a25e1aacd6c4ebd3b8ab04d5
#
_entry.id   2d698389a25e1aacd6c4ebd3b8ab04d5
#
_cell.length_a   1.000
_cell.length_b   1.000
_cell.length_c   1.000
_cell.angle_alpha   90.00
_cell.angle_beta   90.00
_cell.angle_gamma   90.00
#
_symmetry.space_group_name_H-M   'P 1'
#
loop_
_entity.id
_entity.type
_entity.pdbx_description
1 polymer ?
#
loop_
_entity_poly.entity_id
_entity_poly.type
_entity_poly.pdbx_seq_one_letter_code
_entity_poly.pdbx_strand_id
1 'polypeptide(L)'
;MKKIIIALGIAALCLAACKQAKQPEYVPLQPDLTVLLYPQGQAVDAGIVENGQQITLGPGEDNGLRGPEVVNPNGNIANIGDSARVDIYFPKNPNGLCIVNCPGGGYQIVSSINEGMCAAEWLTSQGVTVCSVNYRLPNFHRTVPLTDVQNAFRYCRAHAQEWGISKIGVMGYSAGGHLAATASTLYADDITRPDFSVLIYPVIDLTTLSITHVGTRHGLLGEIPSEDLVDLYSPQKQVTPETPETFIALSAYDNVVPPVNSFMYFQALQAHNVPCQMHIYPIGGHGWGFYHEPYHPDGLQQYREVFYTDLARFLQDQLPKAE
;
A
#
# COMPACT_ATOMS: atom_id res chain seq x y z
N MET A 1 -57.28 -28.95 61.35
CA MET A 1 -57.20 -28.83 59.90
C MET A 1 -56.76 -27.36 59.61
N LYS A 2 -55.48 -27.17 59.34
CA LYS A 2 -54.90 -25.84 58.99
C LYS A 2 -54.85 -25.69 57.49
N LYS A 3 -55.52 -24.67 56.94
CA LYS A 3 -55.52 -24.30 55.54
C LYS A 3 -54.24 -23.49 55.27
N ILE A 4 -53.41 -23.99 54.38
CA ILE A 4 -52.25 -23.29 53.84
C ILE A 4 -52.71 -22.47 52.65
N ILE A 5 -52.57 -21.15 52.72
CA ILE A 5 -52.79 -20.23 51.63
C ILE A 5 -51.45 -20.07 50.93
N ILE A 6 -51.37 -20.52 49.69
CA ILE A 6 -50.21 -20.27 48.79
C ILE A 6 -50.47 -18.95 48.07
N ALA A 7 -49.64 -17.94 48.39
CA ALA A 7 -49.63 -16.69 47.64
C ALA A 7 -48.70 -16.83 46.43
N LEU A 8 -49.22 -16.81 45.20
CA LEU A 8 -48.46 -16.70 43.98
C LEU A 8 -48.04 -15.23 43.78
N GLY A 9 -46.78 -14.96 43.97
CA GLY A 9 -46.16 -13.70 43.57
C GLY A 9 -45.91 -13.67 42.07
N ILE A 10 -46.59 -12.78 41.35
CA ILE A 10 -46.31 -12.47 39.93
C ILE A 10 -45.10 -11.53 39.90
N ALA A 11 -43.95 -12.06 39.48
CA ALA A 11 -42.79 -11.24 39.21
C ALA A 11 -42.97 -10.64 37.78
N ALA A 12 -43.30 -9.33 37.72
CA ALA A 12 -43.30 -8.60 36.48
C ALA A 12 -41.85 -8.37 36.04
N LEU A 13 -41.40 -9.11 35.03
CA LEU A 13 -40.16 -8.82 34.31
C LEU A 13 -40.32 -7.54 33.49
N CYS A 14 -39.79 -6.43 33.97
CA CYS A 14 -39.54 -5.26 33.16
C CYS A 14 -38.41 -5.54 32.19
N LEU A 15 -38.75 -5.97 30.98
CA LEU A 15 -37.83 -5.95 29.84
C LEU A 15 -37.59 -4.48 29.44
N ALA A 16 -36.57 -3.88 30.06
CA ALA A 16 -36.02 -2.64 29.56
C ALA A 16 -35.39 -2.93 28.20
N ALA A 17 -36.07 -2.62 27.11
CA ALA A 17 -35.52 -2.60 25.79
C ALA A 17 -34.44 -1.49 25.75
N CYS A 18 -33.19 -1.84 26.01
CA CYS A 18 -32.06 -1.01 25.62
C CYS A 18 -32.17 -0.85 24.11
N LYS A 19 -32.69 0.30 23.65
CA LYS A 19 -32.43 0.76 22.29
C LYS A 19 -30.92 0.91 22.19
N GLN A 20 -30.23 -0.06 21.58
CA GLN A 20 -28.88 0.17 21.09
C GLN A 20 -28.95 1.41 20.20
N ALA A 21 -28.31 2.49 20.64
CA ALA A 21 -28.09 3.64 19.79
C ALA A 21 -27.42 3.09 18.52
N LYS A 22 -28.05 3.29 17.36
CA LYS A 22 -27.38 3.00 16.09
C LYS A 22 -26.05 3.74 16.14
N GLN A 23 -24.97 3.00 16.04
CA GLN A 23 -23.68 3.64 15.81
C GLN A 23 -23.83 4.51 14.56
N PRO A 24 -23.28 5.72 14.54
CA PRO A 24 -23.31 6.54 13.34
C PRO A 24 -22.77 5.71 12.19
N GLU A 25 -23.48 5.73 11.07
CA GLU A 25 -23.05 5.06 9.85
C GLU A 25 -21.70 5.65 9.46
N TYR A 26 -20.66 4.80 9.40
CA TYR A 26 -19.33 5.27 9.02
C TYR A 26 -19.36 5.77 7.57
N VAL A 27 -18.87 6.97 7.38
CA VAL A 27 -18.67 7.56 6.04
C VAL A 27 -17.17 7.41 5.69
N PRO A 28 -16.83 6.64 4.65
CA PRO A 28 -15.44 6.48 4.23
C PRO A 28 -14.78 7.83 3.96
N LEU A 29 -13.52 7.97 4.36
CA LEU A 29 -12.75 9.16 4.02
C LEU A 29 -12.71 9.31 2.50
N GLN A 30 -13.12 10.48 2.01
CA GLN A 30 -13.06 10.80 0.59
C GLN A 30 -11.75 11.54 0.31
N PRO A 31 -11.13 11.34 -0.86
CA PRO A 31 -9.98 12.15 -1.25
C PRO A 31 -10.39 13.62 -1.41
N ASP A 32 -9.52 14.53 -0.98
CA ASP A 32 -9.70 15.96 -1.22
C ASP A 32 -9.53 16.31 -2.69
N LEU A 33 -8.70 15.54 -3.40
CA LEU A 33 -8.42 15.69 -4.82
C LEU A 33 -8.13 14.34 -5.46
N THR A 34 -8.70 14.08 -6.64
CA THR A 34 -8.34 12.94 -7.49
C THR A 34 -7.77 13.47 -8.80
N VAL A 35 -6.56 13.01 -9.16
CA VAL A 35 -5.82 13.45 -10.34
C VAL A 35 -5.52 12.28 -11.25
N LEU A 36 -5.92 12.38 -12.52
CA LEU A 36 -5.51 11.42 -13.55
C LEU A 36 -4.01 11.59 -13.82
N LEU A 37 -3.28 10.48 -13.83
CA LEU A 37 -1.84 10.48 -14.12
C LEU A 37 -1.54 10.76 -15.61
N TYR A 38 -2.52 10.52 -16.45
CA TYR A 38 -2.44 10.73 -17.90
C TYR A 38 -3.67 11.48 -18.41
N PRO A 39 -3.56 12.27 -19.47
CA PRO A 39 -4.72 12.78 -20.18
C PRO A 39 -5.62 11.62 -20.62
N GLN A 40 -6.92 11.85 -20.65
CA GLN A 40 -7.91 10.83 -21.03
C GLN A 40 -7.56 10.18 -22.38
N GLY A 41 -7.54 8.85 -22.44
CA GLY A 41 -7.21 8.07 -23.62
C GLY A 41 -5.72 7.93 -23.93
N GLN A 42 -4.82 8.42 -23.05
CA GLN A 42 -3.36 8.33 -23.29
C GLN A 42 -2.66 7.36 -22.32
N ALA A 43 -3.34 6.85 -21.29
CA ALA A 43 -2.73 5.99 -20.29
C ALA A 43 -2.30 4.62 -20.86
N VAL A 44 -3.03 4.12 -21.85
CA VAL A 44 -2.82 2.77 -22.40
C VAL A 44 -1.41 2.60 -22.97
N ASP A 45 -0.91 3.62 -23.68
CA ASP A 45 0.39 3.56 -24.36
C ASP A 45 1.53 4.15 -23.50
N ALA A 46 1.19 4.98 -22.51
CA ALA A 46 2.18 5.67 -21.71
C ALA A 46 2.88 4.70 -20.74
N GLY A 47 4.20 4.64 -20.82
CA GLY A 47 5.03 3.85 -19.93
C GLY A 47 5.15 2.37 -20.25
N ILE A 48 4.54 1.88 -21.34
CA ILE A 48 4.80 0.53 -21.81
C ILE A 48 6.10 0.55 -22.59
N VAL A 49 7.15 -0.01 -22.01
CA VAL A 49 8.48 -0.04 -22.61
C VAL A 49 9.00 -1.48 -22.61
N GLU A 50 9.26 -2.03 -23.80
CA GLU A 50 9.93 -3.33 -23.93
C GLU A 50 11.24 -3.15 -24.73
N ASN A 51 12.29 -3.80 -24.27
CA ASN A 51 13.61 -3.73 -24.89
C ASN A 51 14.10 -2.29 -25.20
N GLY A 52 13.75 -1.34 -24.31
CA GLY A 52 14.13 0.07 -24.47
C GLY A 52 13.29 0.84 -25.50
N GLN A 53 12.25 0.24 -26.04
CA GLN A 53 11.33 0.91 -26.98
C GLN A 53 9.94 1.05 -26.36
N GLN A 54 9.34 2.22 -26.53
CA GLN A 54 7.95 2.40 -26.15
C GLN A 54 7.07 1.57 -27.09
N ILE A 55 6.19 0.74 -26.50
CA ILE A 55 5.23 -0.08 -27.24
C ILE A 55 3.91 0.65 -27.29
N THR A 56 3.40 0.81 -28.50
CA THR A 56 2.01 1.21 -28.76
C THR A 56 1.22 -0.05 -29.07
N LEU A 57 0.24 -0.37 -28.23
CA LEU A 57 -0.62 -1.52 -28.45
C LEU A 57 -1.57 -1.23 -29.62
N GLY A 58 -1.66 -2.16 -30.55
CA GLY A 58 -2.60 -2.08 -31.67
C GLY A 58 -4.06 -2.35 -31.24
N PRO A 59 -5.03 -2.00 -32.08
CA PRO A 59 -6.43 -2.34 -31.82
C PRO A 59 -6.61 -3.85 -31.67
N GLY A 60 -7.10 -4.29 -30.51
CA GLY A 60 -7.33 -5.70 -30.21
C GLY A 60 -6.13 -6.47 -29.66
N GLU A 61 -4.96 -5.83 -29.51
CA GLU A 61 -3.88 -6.39 -28.74
C GLU A 61 -4.22 -6.36 -27.24
N ASP A 62 -3.80 -7.38 -26.53
CA ASP A 62 -4.05 -7.52 -25.11
C ASP A 62 -3.16 -6.51 -24.35
N ASN A 63 -3.75 -5.35 -24.01
CA ASN A 63 -3.14 -4.38 -23.09
C ASN A 63 -3.17 -4.89 -21.63
N GLY A 64 -3.52 -6.16 -21.43
CA GLY A 64 -3.71 -6.81 -20.15
C GLY A 64 -5.00 -6.40 -19.44
N LEU A 65 -5.79 -5.48 -19.99
CA LEU A 65 -7.11 -5.15 -19.45
C LEU A 65 -8.10 -6.26 -19.83
N ARG A 66 -8.66 -6.88 -18.80
CA ARG A 66 -9.67 -7.94 -18.99
C ARG A 66 -11.10 -7.40 -18.96
N GLY A 67 -11.28 -6.15 -19.38
CA GLY A 67 -12.54 -5.45 -19.40
C GLY A 67 -12.47 -4.05 -18.77
N PRO A 68 -13.62 -3.38 -18.56
CA PRO A 68 -13.68 -2.07 -17.91
C PRO A 68 -13.21 -2.16 -16.45
N GLU A 69 -12.82 -1.02 -15.87
CA GLU A 69 -12.53 -0.91 -14.45
C GLU A 69 -13.70 -1.41 -13.61
N VAL A 70 -13.41 -2.23 -12.62
CA VAL A 70 -14.38 -2.80 -11.69
C VAL A 70 -13.94 -2.53 -10.27
N VAL A 71 -14.82 -1.92 -9.49
CA VAL A 71 -14.67 -1.80 -8.04
C VAL A 71 -15.53 -2.84 -7.36
N ASN A 72 -14.94 -3.77 -6.64
CA ASN A 72 -15.68 -4.80 -5.93
C ASN A 72 -16.26 -4.26 -4.60
N PRO A 73 -17.16 -4.99 -3.91
CA PRO A 73 -17.76 -4.54 -2.65
C PRO A 73 -16.76 -4.22 -1.53
N ASN A 74 -15.56 -4.77 -1.57
CA ASN A 74 -14.48 -4.49 -0.61
C ASN A 74 -13.63 -3.29 -1.04
N GLY A 75 -14.02 -2.57 -2.11
CA GLY A 75 -13.30 -1.43 -2.64
C GLY A 75 -12.00 -1.74 -3.37
N ASN A 76 -11.73 -3.02 -3.67
CA ASN A 76 -10.60 -3.37 -4.52
C ASN A 76 -10.90 -3.03 -5.97
N ILE A 77 -9.93 -2.46 -6.67
CA ILE A 77 -10.08 -2.01 -8.06
C ILE A 77 -9.31 -2.94 -8.99
N ALA A 78 -10.00 -3.45 -10.02
CA ALA A 78 -9.41 -4.24 -11.09
C ALA A 78 -9.53 -3.51 -12.43
N ASN A 79 -8.69 -3.88 -13.40
CA ASN A 79 -8.68 -3.35 -14.76
C ASN A 79 -8.50 -1.81 -14.83
N ILE A 80 -7.62 -1.27 -14.00
CA ILE A 80 -7.25 0.14 -14.08
C ILE A 80 -6.46 0.37 -15.39
N GLY A 81 -7.02 1.18 -16.26
CA GLY A 81 -6.44 1.55 -17.55
C GLY A 81 -6.28 3.07 -17.65
N ASP A 82 -7.05 3.71 -18.53
CA ASP A 82 -7.04 5.16 -18.75
C ASP A 82 -7.38 5.98 -17.49
N SER A 83 -7.92 5.33 -16.48
CA SER A 83 -8.28 5.90 -15.18
C SER A 83 -7.17 5.82 -14.13
N ALA A 84 -5.91 5.48 -14.52
CA ALA A 84 -4.77 5.54 -13.60
C ALA A 84 -4.69 6.92 -12.94
N ARG A 85 -4.74 6.95 -11.59
CA ARG A 85 -4.97 8.18 -10.83
C ARG A 85 -4.31 8.16 -9.47
N VAL A 86 -4.18 9.32 -8.90
CA VAL A 86 -3.77 9.53 -7.51
C VAL A 86 -4.94 10.13 -6.75
N ASP A 87 -5.35 9.48 -5.68
CA ASP A 87 -6.27 10.00 -4.69
C ASP A 87 -5.46 10.69 -3.59
N ILE A 88 -5.68 11.99 -3.38
CA ILE A 88 -4.88 12.84 -2.50
C ILE A 88 -5.70 13.21 -1.28
N TYR A 89 -5.10 13.04 -0.11
CA TYR A 89 -5.70 13.33 1.18
C TYR A 89 -4.78 14.30 1.95
N PHE A 90 -5.32 15.47 2.30
CA PHE A 90 -4.58 16.47 3.04
C PHE A 90 -4.84 16.38 4.55
N PRO A 91 -3.81 16.45 5.38
CA PRO A 91 -3.96 16.54 6.83
C PRO A 91 -4.48 17.91 7.25
N LYS A 92 -5.24 17.98 8.34
CA LYS A 92 -5.66 19.28 8.93
C LYS A 92 -4.49 20.13 9.39
N ASN A 93 -3.43 19.48 9.88
CA ASN A 93 -2.21 20.12 10.38
C ASN A 93 -1.01 19.46 9.68
N PRO A 94 -0.60 19.94 8.49
CA PRO A 94 0.49 19.35 7.74
C PRO A 94 1.82 19.48 8.46
N ASN A 95 2.61 18.40 8.46
CA ASN A 95 3.93 18.34 9.08
C ASN A 95 5.08 18.43 8.08
N GLY A 96 4.80 18.59 6.79
CA GLY A 96 5.77 18.67 5.71
C GLY A 96 6.15 17.33 5.08
N LEU A 97 5.60 16.21 5.55
CA LEU A 97 5.78 14.91 4.89
C LEU A 97 4.65 14.62 3.90
N CYS A 98 5.02 13.97 2.81
CA CYS A 98 4.09 13.35 1.87
C CYS A 98 4.47 11.88 1.67
N ILE A 99 3.49 11.02 1.46
CA ILE A 99 3.68 9.62 1.12
C ILE A 99 2.96 9.30 -0.19
N VAL A 100 3.71 8.84 -1.18
CA VAL A 100 3.18 8.15 -2.35
C VAL A 100 2.87 6.72 -1.92
N ASN A 101 1.59 6.40 -1.77
CA ASN A 101 1.12 5.14 -1.22
C ASN A 101 0.75 4.16 -2.34
N CYS A 102 1.28 2.94 -2.27
CA CYS A 102 1.12 1.87 -3.23
C CYS A 102 0.36 0.70 -2.58
N PRO A 103 -0.98 0.64 -2.66
CA PRO A 103 -1.74 -0.49 -2.13
C PRO A 103 -1.36 -1.80 -2.80
N GLY A 104 -1.49 -2.92 -2.09
CA GLY A 104 -1.24 -4.26 -2.60
C GLY A 104 -2.38 -4.81 -3.44
N GLY A 105 -2.37 -6.14 -3.62
CA GLY A 105 -3.39 -6.86 -4.38
C GLY A 105 -2.81 -7.84 -5.41
N GLY A 106 -1.56 -8.29 -5.21
CA GLY A 106 -0.92 -9.33 -6.03
C GLY A 106 -0.67 -8.93 -7.50
N TYR A 107 -0.70 -7.63 -7.81
CA TYR A 107 -0.74 -7.09 -9.17
C TYR A 107 -1.97 -7.56 -9.99
N GLN A 108 -3.02 -8.02 -9.34
CA GLN A 108 -4.29 -8.41 -9.96
C GLN A 108 -5.42 -7.42 -9.64
N ILE A 109 -5.30 -6.73 -8.51
CA ILE A 109 -6.19 -5.67 -8.05
C ILE A 109 -5.35 -4.60 -7.33
N VAL A 110 -5.97 -3.46 -7.04
CA VAL A 110 -5.47 -2.46 -6.11
C VAL A 110 -6.39 -2.41 -4.89
N SER A 111 -5.85 -2.65 -3.69
CA SER A 111 -6.57 -2.65 -2.41
C SER A 111 -6.83 -1.23 -1.91
N SER A 112 -7.63 -0.45 -2.67
CA SER A 112 -7.75 0.99 -2.51
C SER A 112 -8.44 1.43 -1.21
N ILE A 113 -9.32 0.61 -0.62
CA ILE A 113 -9.91 0.92 0.69
C ILE A 113 -8.95 0.51 1.81
N ASN A 114 -8.61 -0.76 1.88
CA ASN A 114 -7.89 -1.32 3.01
C ASN A 114 -6.47 -0.75 3.17
N GLU A 115 -5.72 -0.67 2.09
CA GLU A 115 -4.33 -0.23 2.06
C GLU A 115 -4.17 1.18 1.43
N GLY A 116 -5.26 1.73 0.91
CA GLY A 116 -5.35 3.10 0.42
C GLY A 116 -6.01 4.04 1.43
N MET A 117 -7.33 4.06 1.47
CA MET A 117 -8.13 4.99 2.28
C MET A 117 -7.90 4.83 3.79
N CYS A 118 -7.88 3.58 4.31
CA CYS A 118 -7.64 3.36 5.74
C CYS A 118 -6.22 3.79 6.17
N ALA A 119 -5.23 3.62 5.29
CA ALA A 119 -3.89 4.15 5.52
C ALA A 119 -3.88 5.68 5.51
N ALA A 120 -4.59 6.30 4.55
CA ALA A 120 -4.68 7.74 4.45
C ALA A 120 -5.34 8.36 5.69
N GLU A 121 -6.36 7.73 6.25
CA GLU A 121 -7.03 8.21 7.46
C GLU A 121 -6.06 8.29 8.65
N TRP A 122 -5.27 7.23 8.88
CA TRP A 122 -4.28 7.25 9.96
C TRP A 122 -3.13 8.23 9.67
N LEU A 123 -2.55 8.19 8.47
CA LEU A 123 -1.41 9.03 8.10
C LEU A 123 -1.75 10.52 8.14
N THR A 124 -2.94 10.93 7.66
CA THR A 124 -3.39 12.32 7.74
C THR A 124 -3.62 12.76 9.18
N SER A 125 -4.03 11.85 10.08
CA SER A 125 -4.09 12.13 11.52
C SER A 125 -2.72 12.42 12.13
N GLN A 126 -1.64 11.91 11.51
CA GLN A 126 -0.25 12.17 11.90
C GLN A 126 0.35 13.41 11.20
N GLY A 127 -0.44 14.15 10.43
CA GLY A 127 0.01 15.34 9.71
C GLY A 127 0.66 15.08 8.36
N VAL A 128 0.60 13.85 7.84
CA VAL A 128 1.21 13.44 6.57
C VAL A 128 0.21 13.61 5.43
N THR A 129 0.62 14.26 4.34
CA THR A 129 -0.14 14.25 3.08
C THR A 129 -0.02 12.88 2.42
N VAL A 130 -1.12 12.32 1.94
CA VAL A 130 -1.14 11.00 1.31
C VAL A 130 -1.58 11.10 -0.14
N CYS A 131 -0.79 10.53 -1.03
CA CYS A 131 -1.07 10.40 -2.46
C CYS A 131 -1.22 8.89 -2.76
N SER A 132 -2.42 8.35 -2.64
CA SER A 132 -2.68 6.91 -2.88
C SER A 132 -2.85 6.64 -4.36
N VAL A 133 -1.96 5.81 -4.91
CA VAL A 133 -1.89 5.54 -6.35
C VAL A 133 -2.78 4.36 -6.70
N ASN A 134 -3.79 4.62 -7.50
CA ASN A 134 -4.54 3.58 -8.21
C ASN A 134 -3.80 3.32 -9.54
N TYR A 135 -2.70 2.57 -9.45
CA TYR A 135 -1.80 2.29 -10.56
C TYR A 135 -2.39 1.24 -11.51
N ARG A 136 -2.01 1.32 -12.78
CA ARG A 136 -2.35 0.28 -13.76
C ARG A 136 -1.72 -1.05 -13.36
N LEU A 137 -2.47 -2.12 -13.49
CA LEU A 137 -1.96 -3.46 -13.26
C LEU A 137 -1.00 -3.84 -14.39
N PRO A 138 0.10 -4.55 -14.09
CA PRO A 138 1.15 -4.79 -15.08
C PRO A 138 0.70 -5.64 -16.26
N ASN A 139 -0.10 -6.68 -16.01
CA ASN A 139 -0.55 -7.62 -17.06
C ASN A 139 0.60 -8.06 -17.97
N PHE A 140 1.74 -8.39 -17.38
CA PHE A 140 3.03 -8.72 -18.00
C PHE A 140 3.83 -7.51 -18.54
N HIS A 141 3.27 -6.31 -18.55
CA HIS A 141 3.99 -5.06 -18.90
C HIS A 141 4.60 -4.46 -17.63
N ARG A 142 5.69 -5.02 -17.20
CA ARG A 142 6.37 -4.81 -15.91
C ARG A 142 6.75 -3.36 -15.58
N THR A 143 6.94 -2.52 -16.61
CA THR A 143 7.31 -1.11 -16.41
C THR A 143 6.12 -0.23 -16.06
N VAL A 144 4.89 -0.66 -16.37
CA VAL A 144 3.67 0.14 -16.27
C VAL A 144 3.38 0.61 -14.83
N PRO A 145 3.30 -0.25 -13.81
CA PRO A 145 3.01 0.22 -12.46
C PRO A 145 4.11 1.13 -11.90
N LEU A 146 5.38 0.84 -12.20
CA LEU A 146 6.49 1.70 -11.78
C LEU A 146 6.42 3.08 -12.42
N THR A 147 6.09 3.16 -13.72
CA THR A 147 5.91 4.44 -14.41
C THR A 147 4.79 5.26 -13.78
N ASP A 148 3.68 4.64 -13.39
CA ASP A 148 2.57 5.33 -12.73
C ASP A 148 3.00 5.91 -11.37
N VAL A 149 3.75 5.15 -10.58
CA VAL A 149 4.30 5.63 -9.29
C VAL A 149 5.30 6.76 -9.51
N GLN A 150 6.19 6.66 -10.50
CA GLN A 150 7.13 7.73 -10.85
C GLN A 150 6.40 9.00 -11.30
N ASN A 151 5.31 8.89 -12.06
CA ASN A 151 4.49 10.04 -12.43
C ASN A 151 3.76 10.65 -11.23
N ALA A 152 3.32 9.83 -10.26
CA ALA A 152 2.80 10.33 -8.99
C ALA A 152 3.86 11.13 -8.22
N PHE A 153 5.11 10.65 -8.16
CA PHE A 153 6.23 11.41 -7.58
C PHE A 153 6.43 12.76 -8.29
N ARG A 154 6.47 12.77 -9.64
CA ARG A 154 6.61 14.01 -10.41
C ARG A 154 5.49 14.99 -10.09
N TYR A 155 4.26 14.51 -10.00
CA TYR A 155 3.12 15.33 -9.64
C TYR A 155 3.26 15.91 -8.22
N CYS A 156 3.57 15.09 -7.23
CA CYS A 156 3.75 15.53 -5.84
C CYS A 156 4.92 16.52 -5.71
N ARG A 157 6.06 16.29 -6.36
CA ARG A 157 7.21 17.20 -6.36
C ARG A 157 6.87 18.55 -7.00
N ALA A 158 6.09 18.56 -8.08
CA ALA A 158 5.66 19.80 -8.74
C ALA A 158 4.76 20.67 -7.84
N HIS A 159 4.01 20.05 -6.92
CA HIS A 159 3.11 20.75 -6.00
C HIS A 159 3.69 20.88 -4.58
N ALA A 160 4.91 20.41 -4.33
CA ALA A 160 5.49 20.35 -2.99
C ALA A 160 5.51 21.71 -2.28
N GLN A 161 5.85 22.79 -2.98
CA GLN A 161 5.86 24.13 -2.43
C GLN A 161 4.44 24.61 -2.04
N GLU A 162 3.47 24.39 -2.91
CA GLU A 162 2.07 24.76 -2.67
C GLU A 162 1.49 24.04 -1.46
N TRP A 163 1.85 22.76 -1.29
CA TRP A 163 1.34 21.92 -0.21
C TRP A 163 2.19 21.95 1.06
N GLY A 164 3.28 22.73 1.07
CA GLY A 164 4.20 22.82 2.20
C GLY A 164 4.97 21.53 2.47
N ILE A 165 5.24 20.73 1.44
CA ILE A 165 5.94 19.45 1.54
C ILE A 165 7.44 19.65 1.45
N SER A 166 8.17 19.06 2.39
CA SER A 166 9.64 19.06 2.45
C SER A 166 10.25 17.71 2.04
N LYS A 167 9.58 16.59 2.32
CA LYS A 167 10.02 15.24 1.94
C LYS A 167 8.87 14.41 1.41
N ILE A 168 9.16 13.58 0.42
CA ILE A 168 8.19 12.65 -0.17
C ILE A 168 8.74 11.23 -0.08
N GLY A 169 8.12 10.40 0.76
CA GLY A 169 8.41 8.98 0.85
C GLY A 169 7.52 8.11 -0.02
N VAL A 170 7.88 6.84 -0.12
CA VAL A 170 7.01 5.81 -0.71
C VAL A 170 6.55 4.84 0.38
N MET A 171 5.31 4.40 0.30
CA MET A 171 4.77 3.34 1.16
C MET A 171 4.09 2.28 0.32
N GLY A 172 4.23 1.00 0.70
CA GLY A 172 3.53 -0.04 -0.02
C GLY A 172 3.37 -1.33 0.75
N TYR A 173 2.40 -2.15 0.31
CA TYR A 173 1.94 -3.36 0.99
C TYR A 173 1.98 -4.55 0.04
N SER A 174 2.44 -5.71 0.49
CA SER A 174 2.41 -6.93 -0.32
C SER A 174 3.04 -6.72 -1.71
N ALA A 175 2.31 -6.92 -2.79
CA ALA A 175 2.75 -6.59 -4.15
C ALA A 175 2.96 -5.08 -4.36
N GLY A 176 2.17 -4.22 -3.69
CA GLY A 176 2.44 -2.77 -3.62
C GLY A 176 3.70 -2.45 -2.82
N GLY A 177 4.06 -3.28 -1.84
CA GLY A 177 5.35 -3.24 -1.16
C GLY A 177 6.51 -3.58 -2.09
N HIS A 178 6.32 -4.55 -3.00
CA HIS A 178 7.25 -4.81 -4.09
C HIS A 178 7.40 -3.58 -5.00
N LEU A 179 6.30 -2.96 -5.39
CA LEU A 179 6.30 -1.75 -6.22
C LEU A 179 7.01 -0.59 -5.52
N ALA A 180 6.78 -0.39 -4.22
CA ALA A 180 7.46 0.64 -3.43
C ALA A 180 8.97 0.38 -3.29
N ALA A 181 9.37 -0.87 -3.04
CA ALA A 181 10.78 -1.27 -3.02
C ALA A 181 11.43 -1.11 -4.40
N THR A 182 10.71 -1.44 -5.48
CA THR A 182 11.18 -1.22 -6.85
C THR A 182 11.33 0.29 -7.14
N ALA A 183 10.38 1.13 -6.73
CA ALA A 183 10.49 2.58 -6.87
C ALA A 183 11.67 3.17 -6.08
N SER A 184 12.05 2.52 -4.97
CA SER A 184 13.19 2.92 -4.13
C SER A 184 14.55 2.52 -4.71
N THR A 185 14.59 1.56 -5.63
CA THR A 185 15.83 1.00 -6.19
C THR A 185 16.00 1.22 -7.69
N LEU A 186 14.88 1.38 -8.43
CA LEU A 186 14.84 1.62 -9.87
C LEU A 186 14.19 2.97 -10.22
N TYR A 187 14.45 4.01 -9.42
CA TYR A 187 14.01 5.36 -9.76
C TYR A 187 14.67 5.87 -11.04
N ALA A 188 13.99 6.72 -11.79
CA ALA A 188 14.48 7.20 -13.08
C ALA A 188 15.45 8.40 -12.93
N ASP A 189 15.26 9.20 -11.89
CA ASP A 189 16.00 10.44 -11.61
C ASP A 189 15.75 10.89 -10.15
N ASP A 190 16.38 11.99 -9.74
CA ASP A 190 16.23 12.54 -8.38
C ASP A 190 14.79 12.97 -8.05
N ILE A 191 13.98 13.32 -9.06
CA ILE A 191 12.58 13.71 -8.84
C ILE A 191 11.74 12.50 -8.44
N THR A 192 12.03 11.34 -9.02
CA THR A 192 11.31 10.09 -8.79
C THR A 192 11.89 9.24 -7.67
N ARG A 193 13.07 9.63 -7.12
CA ARG A 193 13.68 8.98 -5.99
C ARG A 193 12.92 9.34 -4.71
N PRO A 194 12.42 8.36 -3.93
CA PRO A 194 11.82 8.62 -2.62
C PRO A 194 12.84 9.16 -1.62
N ASP A 195 12.41 10.01 -0.70
CA ASP A 195 13.26 10.48 0.41
C ASP A 195 13.36 9.44 1.54
N PHE A 196 12.36 8.57 1.67
CA PHE A 196 12.31 7.44 2.60
C PHE A 196 11.30 6.38 2.10
N SER A 197 11.37 5.17 2.67
CA SER A 197 10.51 4.04 2.29
C SER A 197 9.84 3.40 3.50
N VAL A 198 8.57 3.01 3.33
CA VAL A 198 7.80 2.23 4.31
C VAL A 198 7.24 0.99 3.61
N LEU A 199 7.71 -0.18 4.01
CA LEU A 199 7.36 -1.45 3.38
C LEU A 199 6.62 -2.34 4.39
N ILE A 200 5.37 -2.67 4.07
CA ILE A 200 4.51 -3.47 4.94
C ILE A 200 4.30 -4.85 4.31
N TYR A 201 4.77 -5.89 4.97
CA TYR A 201 4.79 -7.29 4.48
C TYR A 201 5.10 -7.41 2.97
N PRO A 202 6.21 -6.78 2.49
CA PRO A 202 6.44 -6.64 1.06
C PRO A 202 6.81 -7.97 0.40
N VAL A 203 6.35 -8.17 -0.83
CA VAL A 203 6.99 -9.11 -1.75
C VAL A 203 8.34 -8.50 -2.17
N ILE A 204 9.40 -9.26 -2.15
CA ILE A 204 10.77 -8.79 -2.47
C ILE A 204 11.47 -9.73 -3.47
N ASP A 205 11.66 -10.98 -3.09
CA ASP A 205 12.39 -11.91 -3.94
C ASP A 205 11.49 -12.54 -5.01
N LEU A 206 11.84 -12.35 -6.27
CA LEU A 206 11.16 -13.02 -7.38
C LEU A 206 11.99 -14.17 -7.95
N THR A 207 13.18 -14.45 -7.41
CA THR A 207 14.09 -15.48 -7.93
C THR A 207 13.74 -16.88 -7.42
N THR A 208 13.32 -16.99 -6.16
CA THR A 208 13.16 -18.26 -5.46
C THR A 208 11.68 -18.63 -5.33
N LEU A 209 11.18 -19.53 -6.17
CA LEU A 209 9.75 -19.88 -6.25
C LEU A 209 9.15 -20.39 -4.93
N SER A 210 9.97 -20.97 -4.04
CA SER A 210 9.48 -21.48 -2.74
C SER A 210 9.22 -20.39 -1.71
N ILE A 211 9.68 -19.17 -1.93
CA ILE A 211 9.54 -18.06 -0.99
C ILE A 211 8.88 -16.82 -1.61
N THR A 212 8.81 -16.74 -2.95
CA THR A 212 8.15 -15.63 -3.63
C THR A 212 6.62 -15.77 -3.56
N HIS A 213 5.93 -14.64 -3.66
CA HIS A 213 4.50 -14.67 -4.00
C HIS A 213 4.35 -14.89 -5.51
N VAL A 214 4.07 -16.14 -5.91
CA VAL A 214 4.03 -16.57 -7.31
C VAL A 214 3.08 -15.73 -8.15
N GLY A 215 1.92 -15.33 -7.60
CA GLY A 215 0.95 -14.47 -8.30
C GLY A 215 1.52 -13.10 -8.65
N THR A 216 2.27 -12.47 -7.75
CA THR A 216 2.97 -11.19 -8.00
C THR A 216 4.03 -11.35 -9.10
N ARG A 217 4.87 -12.38 -8.99
CA ARG A 217 5.90 -12.66 -10.01
C ARG A 217 5.28 -12.89 -11.38
N HIS A 218 4.25 -13.73 -11.44
CA HIS A 218 3.56 -14.05 -12.69
C HIS A 218 2.85 -12.83 -13.29
N GLY A 219 2.10 -12.09 -12.49
CA GLY A 219 1.40 -10.88 -12.94
C GLY A 219 2.33 -9.80 -13.49
N LEU A 220 3.54 -9.68 -12.92
CA LEU A 220 4.51 -8.67 -13.34
C LEU A 220 5.36 -9.13 -14.53
N LEU A 221 5.86 -10.36 -14.50
CA LEU A 221 6.92 -10.83 -15.39
C LEU A 221 6.48 -11.90 -16.40
N GLY A 222 5.24 -12.39 -16.29
CA GLY A 222 4.76 -13.52 -17.09
C GLY A 222 5.16 -14.89 -16.53
N GLU A 223 4.81 -15.94 -17.25
CA GLU A 223 5.01 -17.34 -16.81
C GLU A 223 6.47 -17.77 -16.84
N ILE A 224 7.20 -17.38 -17.86
CA ILE A 224 8.58 -17.82 -18.13
C ILE A 224 9.47 -16.61 -18.39
N PRO A 225 9.73 -15.76 -17.35
CA PRO A 225 10.65 -14.63 -17.49
C PRO A 225 12.09 -15.12 -17.55
N SER A 226 12.96 -14.34 -18.21
CA SER A 226 14.41 -14.58 -18.17
C SER A 226 14.97 -14.35 -16.76
N GLU A 227 16.10 -14.99 -16.44
CA GLU A 227 16.80 -14.80 -15.16
C GLU A 227 17.17 -13.33 -14.92
N ASP A 228 17.72 -12.65 -15.92
CA ASP A 228 18.08 -11.23 -15.85
C ASP A 228 16.87 -10.35 -15.48
N LEU A 229 15.70 -10.67 -16.01
CA LEU A 229 14.49 -9.94 -15.73
C LEU A 229 13.99 -10.19 -14.29
N VAL A 230 14.05 -11.45 -13.84
CA VAL A 230 13.72 -11.81 -12.46
C VAL A 230 14.67 -11.13 -11.48
N ASP A 231 15.96 -11.08 -11.81
CA ASP A 231 16.99 -10.41 -11.01
C ASP A 231 16.76 -8.89 -10.95
N LEU A 232 16.44 -8.27 -12.08
CA LEU A 232 16.16 -6.83 -12.16
C LEU A 232 14.96 -6.43 -11.28
N TYR A 233 13.90 -7.25 -11.28
CA TYR A 233 12.69 -7.01 -10.48
C TYR A 233 12.69 -7.73 -9.13
N SER A 234 13.86 -8.07 -8.62
CA SER A 234 14.10 -8.51 -7.25
C SER A 234 14.80 -7.39 -6.47
N PRO A 235 14.07 -6.48 -5.78
CA PRO A 235 14.60 -5.25 -5.21
C PRO A 235 15.81 -5.43 -4.31
N GLN A 236 15.93 -6.55 -3.58
CA GLN A 236 17.12 -6.82 -2.76
C GLN A 236 18.43 -6.93 -3.57
N LYS A 237 18.34 -7.19 -4.87
CA LYS A 237 19.50 -7.23 -5.79
C LYS A 237 19.83 -5.86 -6.39
N GLN A 238 18.95 -4.88 -6.21
CA GLN A 238 19.05 -3.54 -6.78
C GLN A 238 19.39 -2.47 -5.74
N VAL A 239 19.57 -2.86 -4.48
CA VAL A 239 19.95 -1.94 -3.41
C VAL A 239 21.32 -1.33 -3.68
N THR A 240 21.44 -0.02 -3.53
CA THR A 240 22.69 0.75 -3.63
C THR A 240 22.81 1.66 -2.39
N PRO A 241 23.95 2.33 -2.17
CA PRO A 241 24.06 3.32 -1.09
C PRO A 241 23.09 4.50 -1.19
N GLU A 242 22.53 4.76 -2.37
CA GLU A 242 21.55 5.81 -2.64
C GLU A 242 20.10 5.36 -2.39
N THR A 243 19.88 4.08 -2.11
CA THR A 243 18.55 3.57 -1.70
C THR A 243 18.12 4.29 -0.42
N PRO A 244 16.87 4.79 -0.34
CA PRO A 244 16.44 5.59 0.79
C PRO A 244 16.33 4.80 2.10
N GLU A 245 16.44 5.53 3.23
CA GLU A 245 16.17 4.97 4.55
C GLU A 245 14.83 4.24 4.57
N THR A 246 14.80 3.05 5.16
CA THR A 246 13.66 2.13 5.02
C THR A 246 13.13 1.62 6.36
N PHE A 247 11.82 1.74 6.56
CA PHE A 247 11.05 1.06 7.59
C PHE A 247 10.39 -0.19 7.00
N ILE A 248 10.52 -1.34 7.67
CA ILE A 248 9.90 -2.61 7.26
C ILE A 248 9.05 -3.13 8.42
N ALA A 249 7.80 -3.52 8.15
CA ALA A 249 6.92 -4.17 9.12
C ALA A 249 6.29 -5.43 8.55
N LEU A 250 6.27 -6.52 9.32
CA LEU A 250 5.75 -7.81 8.87
C LEU A 250 5.26 -8.65 10.05
N SER A 251 4.52 -9.72 9.74
CA SER A 251 4.15 -10.75 10.71
C SER A 251 5.13 -11.93 10.67
N ALA A 252 5.45 -12.49 11.84
CA ALA A 252 6.36 -13.64 11.96
C ALA A 252 5.83 -14.90 11.25
N TYR A 253 4.52 -15.02 11.11
CA TYR A 253 3.83 -16.19 10.54
C TYR A 253 2.98 -15.81 9.32
N ASP A 254 3.55 -15.00 8.42
CA ASP A 254 2.93 -14.72 7.12
C ASP A 254 3.13 -15.93 6.20
N ASN A 255 2.02 -16.55 5.79
CA ASN A 255 2.01 -17.73 4.92
C ASN A 255 1.67 -17.39 3.46
N VAL A 256 1.45 -16.14 3.13
CA VAL A 256 1.20 -15.62 1.77
C VAL A 256 2.47 -15.03 1.18
N VAL A 257 3.12 -14.16 1.95
CA VAL A 257 4.45 -13.61 1.64
C VAL A 257 5.40 -13.98 2.79
N PRO A 258 6.17 -15.04 2.65
CA PRO A 258 7.04 -15.52 3.72
C PRO A 258 7.98 -14.42 4.24
N PRO A 259 8.19 -14.32 5.56
CA PRO A 259 9.03 -13.30 6.21
C PRO A 259 10.43 -13.15 5.64
N VAL A 260 10.97 -14.21 5.05
CA VAL A 260 12.29 -14.21 4.41
C VAL A 260 12.42 -13.15 3.31
N ASN A 261 11.33 -12.75 2.64
CA ASN A 261 11.34 -11.63 1.70
C ASN A 261 11.86 -10.35 2.37
N SER A 262 11.27 -9.99 3.49
CA SER A 262 11.70 -8.81 4.27
C SER A 262 13.12 -8.95 4.82
N PHE A 263 13.52 -10.16 5.25
CA PHE A 263 14.88 -10.42 5.74
C PHE A 263 15.92 -10.20 4.65
N MET A 264 15.67 -10.67 3.42
CA MET A 264 16.58 -10.48 2.30
C MET A 264 16.77 -9.01 1.95
N TYR A 265 15.68 -8.22 1.96
CA TYR A 265 15.78 -6.79 1.70
C TYR A 265 16.52 -6.05 2.81
N PHE A 266 16.21 -6.36 4.07
CA PHE A 266 16.91 -5.80 5.23
C PHE A 266 18.42 -6.09 5.18
N GLN A 267 18.82 -7.33 4.87
CA GLN A 267 20.22 -7.69 4.72
C GLN A 267 20.91 -6.93 3.58
N ALA A 268 20.22 -6.74 2.45
CA ALA A 268 20.75 -5.96 1.33
C ALA A 268 20.95 -4.48 1.71
N LEU A 269 20.00 -3.87 2.41
CA LEU A 269 20.13 -2.51 2.93
C LEU A 269 21.33 -2.37 3.87
N GLN A 270 21.49 -3.30 4.82
CA GLN A 270 22.64 -3.30 5.74
C GLN A 270 23.98 -3.46 5.00
N ALA A 271 24.04 -4.34 3.99
CA ALA A 271 25.24 -4.57 3.20
C ALA A 271 25.72 -3.31 2.45
N HIS A 272 24.78 -2.38 2.15
CA HIS A 272 25.07 -1.12 1.48
C HIS A 272 25.10 0.08 2.45
N ASN A 273 25.08 -0.17 3.78
CA ASN A 273 25.05 0.87 4.82
C ASN A 273 23.84 1.82 4.72
N VAL A 274 22.72 1.35 4.17
CA VAL A 274 21.47 2.11 4.14
C VAL A 274 20.79 2.00 5.51
N PRO A 275 20.44 3.12 6.17
CA PRO A 275 19.70 3.07 7.42
C PRO A 275 18.37 2.32 7.25
N CYS A 276 18.06 1.39 8.15
CA CYS A 276 16.83 0.61 8.07
C CYS A 276 16.37 0.13 9.44
N GLN A 277 15.04 0.02 9.58
CA GLN A 277 14.38 -0.55 10.75
C GLN A 277 13.49 -1.70 10.29
N MET A 278 13.41 -2.78 11.06
CA MET A 278 12.52 -3.90 10.78
C MET A 278 11.78 -4.34 12.04
N HIS A 279 10.45 -4.37 11.96
CA HIS A 279 9.54 -4.70 13.05
C HIS A 279 8.76 -5.96 12.71
N ILE A 280 8.84 -6.96 13.57
CA ILE A 280 8.22 -8.27 13.37
C ILE A 280 7.19 -8.52 14.45
N TYR A 281 5.92 -8.62 14.06
CA TYR A 281 4.82 -8.87 14.99
C TYR A 281 4.48 -10.36 15.02
N PRO A 282 4.20 -10.94 16.19
CA PRO A 282 4.00 -12.39 16.33
C PRO A 282 2.66 -12.87 15.77
N ILE A 283 1.76 -12.00 15.43
CA ILE A 283 0.43 -12.27 14.84
C ILE A 283 0.15 -11.36 13.66
N GLY A 284 -0.97 -11.57 12.99
CA GLY A 284 -1.45 -10.75 11.88
C GLY A 284 -1.52 -11.51 10.56
N GLY A 285 -0.63 -12.46 10.33
CA GLY A 285 -0.54 -13.15 9.04
C GLY A 285 -0.22 -12.17 7.91
N HIS A 286 -0.96 -12.23 6.81
CA HIS A 286 -0.81 -11.33 5.68
C HIS A 286 -1.99 -10.36 5.56
N GLY A 287 -1.76 -9.19 4.97
CA GLY A 287 -2.84 -8.27 4.60
C GLY A 287 -3.51 -7.54 5.77
N TRP A 288 -2.83 -7.42 6.93
CA TRP A 288 -3.42 -6.76 8.10
C TRP A 288 -3.51 -5.22 7.97
N GLY A 289 -2.84 -4.59 7.01
CA GLY A 289 -2.95 -3.18 6.66
C GLY A 289 -3.19 -2.21 7.79
N PHE A 290 -3.97 -1.16 7.54
CA PHE A 290 -4.48 -0.27 8.57
C PHE A 290 -5.89 -0.71 8.99
N TYR A 291 -6.09 -0.79 10.32
CA TYR A 291 -7.37 -1.19 10.86
C TYR A 291 -8.41 -0.10 10.71
N HIS A 292 -9.58 -0.49 10.22
CA HIS A 292 -10.75 0.36 10.23
C HIS A 292 -12.04 -0.48 10.20
N GLU A 293 -12.83 -0.45 11.27
CA GLU A 293 -14.18 -1.03 11.22
C GLU A 293 -15.13 -0.15 10.38
N PRO A 294 -16.01 -0.72 9.57
CA PRO A 294 -16.26 -2.15 9.38
C PRO A 294 -15.46 -2.78 8.23
N TYR A 295 -14.54 -2.03 7.58
CA TYR A 295 -13.91 -2.44 6.33
C TYR A 295 -12.81 -3.46 6.50
N HIS A 296 -12.08 -3.35 7.61
CA HIS A 296 -10.91 -4.19 7.83
C HIS A 296 -10.77 -4.63 9.28
N PRO A 297 -10.91 -5.93 9.59
CA PRO A 297 -10.72 -6.42 10.94
C PRO A 297 -9.27 -6.24 11.39
N ASP A 298 -9.08 -5.99 12.69
CA ASP A 298 -7.75 -5.80 13.25
C ASP A 298 -6.95 -7.12 13.33
N GLY A 299 -6.15 -7.40 12.29
CA GLY A 299 -5.26 -8.56 12.26
C GLY A 299 -4.13 -8.50 13.28
N LEU A 300 -3.67 -7.31 13.68
CA LEU A 300 -2.61 -7.12 14.66
C LEU A 300 -3.11 -7.13 16.11
N GLN A 301 -4.41 -6.93 16.36
CA GLN A 301 -5.02 -6.93 17.69
C GLN A 301 -4.20 -6.07 18.69
N GLN A 302 -3.71 -6.65 19.79
CA GLN A 302 -2.93 -5.95 20.81
C GLN A 302 -1.60 -5.34 20.31
N TYR A 303 -1.11 -5.71 19.13
CA TYR A 303 0.12 -5.15 18.53
C TYR A 303 -0.17 -3.97 17.60
N ARG A 304 -1.42 -3.61 17.36
CA ARG A 304 -1.80 -2.49 16.50
C ARG A 304 -1.20 -1.17 16.96
N GLU A 305 -1.34 -0.87 18.25
CA GLU A 305 -0.78 0.36 18.84
C GLU A 305 0.77 0.35 18.84
N VAL A 306 1.39 -0.82 18.92
CA VAL A 306 2.84 -0.95 18.82
C VAL A 306 3.28 -0.59 17.38
N PHE A 307 2.61 -1.16 16.38
CA PHE A 307 2.87 -0.83 14.97
C PHE A 307 2.70 0.68 14.70
N TYR A 308 1.60 1.27 15.15
CA TYR A 308 1.36 2.70 14.97
C TYR A 308 2.43 3.56 15.66
N THR A 309 2.85 3.17 16.86
CA THR A 309 3.91 3.87 17.60
C THR A 309 5.26 3.77 16.88
N ASP A 310 5.62 2.60 16.39
CA ASP A 310 6.88 2.37 15.67
C ASP A 310 6.91 3.16 14.37
N LEU A 311 5.82 3.12 13.59
CA LEU A 311 5.71 3.89 12.35
C LEU A 311 5.69 5.39 12.59
N ALA A 312 4.94 5.88 13.60
CA ALA A 312 4.92 7.30 13.95
C ALA A 312 6.30 7.82 14.33
N ARG A 313 7.09 7.03 15.08
CA ARG A 313 8.47 7.37 15.43
C ARG A 313 9.35 7.47 14.19
N PHE A 314 9.29 6.48 13.31
CA PHE A 314 10.02 6.53 12.04
C PHE A 314 9.67 7.78 11.23
N LEU A 315 8.38 8.10 11.09
CA LEU A 315 7.93 9.30 10.37
C LEU A 315 8.42 10.59 11.06
N GLN A 316 8.43 10.62 12.38
CA GLN A 316 8.97 11.76 13.14
C GLN A 316 10.47 11.98 12.86
N ASP A 317 11.25 10.91 12.73
CA ASP A 317 12.68 10.99 12.41
C ASP A 317 12.91 11.52 10.98
N GLN A 318 11.90 11.45 10.09
CA GLN A 318 11.97 12.02 8.75
C GLN A 318 11.70 13.53 8.70
N LEU A 319 11.14 14.11 9.75
CA LEU A 319 10.89 15.57 9.78
C LEU A 319 12.19 16.37 9.69
N PRO A 320 12.16 17.56 9.08
CA PRO A 320 13.29 18.47 9.16
C PRO A 320 13.66 18.73 10.62
N LYS A 321 14.93 18.54 10.95
CA LYS A 321 15.41 18.90 12.30
C LYS A 321 15.31 20.40 12.46
N ALA A 322 14.70 20.86 13.55
CA ALA A 322 14.73 22.27 13.89
C ALA A 322 16.20 22.73 14.02
N GLU A 323 16.57 23.76 13.25
CA GLU A 323 17.87 24.41 13.33
C GLU A 323 18.09 25.08 14.69
#